data_a097472b08ec828277d5b8f29bc0f943
#
_entry.id   a097472b08ec828277d5b8f29bc0f943
#
_cell.length_a   1.000
_cell.length_b   1.000
_cell.length_c   1.000
_cell.angle_alpha   90.00
_cell.angle_beta   90.00
_cell.angle_gamma   90.00
#
_symmetry.space_group_name_H-M   'P 1'
#
loop_
_entity.id
_entity.type
_entity.pdbx_description
1 polymer ?
#
loop_
_entity_poly.entity_id
_entity_poly.type
_entity_poly.pdbx_seq_one_letter_code
_entity_poly.pdbx_strand_id
1 'polypeptide(L)'
;MLESPLGCSILKRAQDKGLCSINVHNLRDYTTNRYRKVDDYPFGGDAGMVMQIEPVDRCIAALRAERHYDEVIFTAPDGEVFNQKMANSLSLLENIIILCGHYKGIDYRIREHLITKEISVGDYVLTGGEMPAAIITDAIVRLIPGAIGDEQSALTDSFQDNLLEPPIYTRPAVYNGWEVPPILLSGHQAKIDEWRHEQALERTARLRPDLLD
;
A
#
# COMPACT_ATOMS: atom_id res chain seq x y z
N MET A 1 -4.94 -4.88 -15.30
CA MET A 1 -5.51 -4.08 -14.18
C MET A 1 -4.42 -3.23 -13.52
N LEU A 2 -3.27 -3.78 -13.16
CA LEU A 2 -2.20 -3.06 -12.43
C LEU A 2 -1.43 -2.02 -13.28
N GLU A 3 -1.30 -2.18 -14.57
CA GLU A 3 -0.52 -1.28 -15.46
C GLU A 3 -0.95 0.18 -15.37
N SER A 4 -2.27 0.44 -15.31
CA SER A 4 -2.79 1.81 -15.24
C SER A 4 -2.45 2.51 -13.91
N PRO A 5 -2.81 1.98 -12.72
CA PRO A 5 -2.50 2.65 -11.46
C PRO A 5 -1.00 2.73 -11.16
N LEU A 6 -0.22 1.71 -11.53
CA LEU A 6 1.23 1.69 -11.30
C LEU A 6 2.02 2.54 -12.31
N GLY A 7 1.44 2.83 -13.47
CA GLY A 7 2.04 3.60 -14.55
C GLY A 7 1.66 5.09 -14.60
N CYS A 8 1.10 5.67 -13.53
CA CYS A 8 0.68 7.07 -13.54
C CYS A 8 1.18 7.86 -12.31
N SER A 9 1.05 9.20 -12.36
CA SER A 9 1.29 10.13 -11.26
C SER A 9 2.66 9.97 -10.58
N ILE A 10 2.69 9.86 -9.26
CA ILE A 10 3.90 9.74 -8.43
C ILE A 10 4.63 8.43 -8.71
N LEU A 11 3.90 7.30 -8.83
CA LEU A 11 4.48 5.99 -9.12
C LEU A 11 5.25 5.98 -10.44
N LYS A 12 4.65 6.55 -11.50
CA LYS A 12 5.36 6.69 -12.78
C LYS A 12 6.61 7.55 -12.65
N ARG A 13 6.51 8.71 -11.98
CA ARG A 13 7.66 9.61 -11.81
C ARG A 13 8.79 8.99 -11.01
N ALA A 14 8.47 8.21 -9.97
CA ALA A 14 9.47 7.48 -9.20
C ALA A 14 10.22 6.45 -10.05
N GLN A 15 9.50 5.71 -10.91
CA GLN A 15 10.09 4.78 -11.86
C GLN A 15 10.92 5.50 -12.93
N ASP A 16 10.41 6.58 -13.53
CA ASP A 16 11.13 7.40 -14.53
C ASP A 16 12.43 8.01 -13.98
N LYS A 17 12.47 8.30 -12.67
CA LYS A 17 13.67 8.76 -11.95
C LYS A 17 14.62 7.62 -11.54
N GLY A 18 14.24 6.37 -11.75
CA GLY A 18 15.03 5.21 -11.33
C GLY A 18 15.07 4.98 -9.82
N LEU A 19 14.13 5.56 -9.04
CA LEU A 19 14.04 5.38 -7.59
C LEU A 19 13.47 4.01 -7.21
N CYS A 20 12.63 3.45 -8.06
CA CYS A 20 12.10 2.09 -7.93
C CYS A 20 11.82 1.49 -9.30
N SER A 21 11.66 0.17 -9.35
CA SER A 21 11.12 -0.54 -10.51
C SER A 21 9.94 -1.40 -10.08
N ILE A 22 8.85 -1.39 -10.85
CA ILE A 22 7.66 -2.19 -10.58
C ILE A 22 7.45 -3.11 -11.77
N ASN A 23 7.58 -4.42 -11.53
CA ASN A 23 7.46 -5.44 -12.56
C ASN A 23 6.20 -6.29 -12.29
N VAL A 24 5.33 -6.39 -13.28
CA VAL A 24 4.10 -7.18 -13.20
C VAL A 24 4.31 -8.52 -13.90
N HIS A 25 4.24 -9.62 -13.14
CA HIS A 25 4.38 -10.97 -13.64
C HIS A 25 3.03 -11.65 -13.79
N ASN A 26 2.78 -12.24 -14.96
CA ASN A 26 1.57 -13.01 -15.17
C ASN A 26 1.83 -14.47 -14.79
N LEU A 27 1.19 -14.97 -13.76
CA LEU A 27 1.34 -16.35 -13.29
C LEU A 27 1.05 -17.40 -14.37
N ARG A 28 0.23 -17.06 -15.39
CA ARG A 28 -0.02 -17.94 -16.53
C ARG A 28 1.22 -18.23 -17.37
N ASP A 29 2.26 -17.43 -17.25
CA ASP A 29 3.53 -17.65 -17.96
C ASP A 29 4.42 -18.71 -17.25
N TYR A 30 4.09 -19.04 -16.01
CA TYR A 30 4.83 -19.99 -15.16
C TYR A 30 4.15 -21.36 -15.01
N THR A 31 2.99 -21.56 -15.65
CA THR A 31 2.32 -22.89 -15.65
C THR A 31 2.83 -23.76 -16.80
N THR A 32 2.94 -25.06 -16.57
CA THR A 32 3.18 -26.08 -17.62
C THR A 32 1.91 -26.58 -18.25
N ASN A 33 0.75 -26.15 -17.75
CA ASN A 33 -0.52 -26.55 -18.31
C ASN A 33 -0.69 -26.01 -19.74
N ARG A 34 -1.02 -26.90 -20.68
CA ARG A 34 -1.24 -26.56 -22.11
C ARG A 34 -2.25 -25.41 -22.32
N TYR A 35 -3.23 -25.28 -21.41
CA TYR A 35 -4.26 -24.22 -21.45
C TYR A 35 -3.92 -23.02 -20.58
N ARG A 36 -2.71 -22.95 -20.04
CA ARG A 36 -2.23 -21.88 -19.15
C ARG A 36 -3.13 -21.67 -17.92
N LYS A 37 -3.72 -22.75 -17.40
CA LYS A 37 -4.52 -22.72 -16.19
C LYS A 37 -3.63 -22.47 -14.96
N VAL A 38 -4.15 -21.68 -14.03
CA VAL A 38 -3.50 -21.33 -12.75
C VAL A 38 -4.40 -21.65 -11.55
N ASP A 39 -5.55 -22.24 -11.81
CA ASP A 39 -6.60 -22.53 -10.84
C ASP A 39 -7.17 -23.94 -11.04
N ASP A 40 -7.68 -24.55 -9.97
CA ASP A 40 -8.33 -25.86 -10.00
C ASP A 40 -9.38 -25.96 -8.87
N TYR A 41 -10.16 -27.03 -8.90
CA TYR A 41 -11.12 -27.34 -7.84
C TYR A 41 -10.41 -27.66 -6.52
N PRO A 42 -10.95 -27.16 -5.38
CA PRO A 42 -10.37 -27.50 -4.07
C PRO A 42 -10.59 -28.99 -3.74
N PHE A 43 -9.64 -29.57 -3.04
CA PHE A 43 -9.88 -30.85 -2.39
C PHE A 43 -11.00 -30.71 -1.34
N GLY A 44 -11.80 -31.77 -1.16
CA GLY A 44 -12.94 -31.72 -0.24
C GLY A 44 -14.27 -31.33 -0.87
N GLY A 45 -14.30 -30.87 -2.13
CA GLY A 45 -15.53 -30.68 -2.90
C GLY A 45 -16.27 -29.38 -2.68
N ASP A 46 -15.62 -28.35 -2.10
CA ASP A 46 -16.19 -27.02 -1.96
C ASP A 46 -16.41 -26.31 -3.29
N ALA A 47 -17.38 -25.39 -3.32
CA ALA A 47 -17.68 -24.58 -4.51
C ALA A 47 -16.60 -23.53 -4.77
N GLY A 48 -16.32 -23.28 -6.03
CA GLY A 48 -15.36 -22.28 -6.49
C GLY A 48 -14.01 -22.89 -6.89
N MET A 49 -13.11 -22.04 -7.39
CA MET A 49 -11.77 -22.42 -7.83
C MET A 49 -10.73 -21.87 -6.84
N VAL A 50 -9.56 -22.49 -6.80
CA VAL A 50 -8.43 -22.12 -5.92
C VAL A 50 -7.18 -21.98 -6.79
N MET A 51 -6.36 -20.96 -6.54
CA MET A 51 -5.08 -20.81 -7.24
C MET A 51 -4.14 -21.97 -6.90
N GLN A 52 -3.59 -22.57 -7.95
CA GLN A 52 -2.67 -23.70 -7.83
C GLN A 52 -1.31 -23.27 -7.28
N ILE A 53 -0.70 -24.13 -6.45
CA ILE A 53 0.64 -23.88 -5.89
C ILE A 53 1.73 -23.82 -6.97
N GLU A 54 1.67 -24.71 -7.97
CA GLU A 54 2.76 -24.91 -8.94
C GLU A 54 3.14 -23.66 -9.75
N PRO A 55 2.19 -22.90 -10.35
CA PRO A 55 2.53 -21.66 -11.06
C PRO A 55 3.11 -20.57 -10.12
N VAL A 56 2.61 -20.50 -8.88
CA VAL A 56 3.07 -19.52 -7.89
C VAL A 56 4.49 -19.84 -7.44
N ASP A 57 4.75 -21.11 -7.07
CA ASP A 57 6.09 -21.56 -6.66
C ASP A 57 7.12 -21.33 -7.76
N ARG A 58 6.80 -21.69 -9.01
CA ARG A 58 7.70 -21.46 -10.16
C ARG A 58 7.99 -20.00 -10.40
N CYS A 59 6.99 -19.13 -10.27
CA CYS A 59 7.18 -17.68 -10.42
C CYS A 59 8.12 -17.17 -9.33
N ILE A 60 7.84 -17.47 -8.07
CA ILE A 60 8.66 -17.02 -6.94
C ILE A 60 10.08 -17.60 -7.02
N ALA A 61 10.24 -18.88 -7.38
CA ALA A 61 11.54 -19.50 -7.56
C ALA A 61 12.36 -18.86 -8.68
N ALA A 62 11.72 -18.53 -9.81
CA ALA A 62 12.37 -17.81 -10.91
C ALA A 62 12.86 -16.42 -10.46
N LEU A 63 12.02 -15.67 -9.75
CA LEU A 63 12.39 -14.35 -9.24
C LEU A 63 13.53 -14.42 -8.21
N ARG A 64 13.48 -15.39 -7.28
CA ARG A 64 14.52 -15.62 -6.29
C ARG A 64 15.85 -16.10 -6.91
N ALA A 65 15.82 -16.68 -8.08
CA ALA A 65 17.05 -17.04 -8.82
C ALA A 65 17.76 -15.81 -9.40
N GLU A 66 17.04 -14.70 -9.64
CA GLU A 66 17.61 -13.46 -10.18
C GLU A 66 18.22 -12.57 -9.07
N ARG A 67 17.55 -12.51 -7.90
CA ARG A 67 17.95 -11.65 -6.78
C ARG A 67 17.34 -12.09 -5.46
N HIS A 68 17.86 -11.54 -4.37
CA HIS A 68 17.27 -11.67 -3.05
C HIS A 68 15.97 -10.84 -2.96
N TYR A 69 14.97 -11.36 -2.26
CA TYR A 69 13.75 -10.64 -1.90
C TYR A 69 13.59 -10.67 -0.38
N ASP A 70 13.40 -9.50 0.21
CA ASP A 70 13.29 -9.31 1.65
C ASP A 70 11.96 -9.85 2.17
N GLU A 71 10.88 -9.64 1.39
CA GLU A 71 9.55 -10.08 1.74
C GLU A 71 8.81 -10.66 0.52
N VAL A 72 7.98 -11.68 0.79
CA VAL A 72 6.97 -12.19 -0.13
C VAL A 72 5.61 -11.99 0.53
N ILE A 73 4.91 -10.95 0.10
CA ILE A 73 3.65 -10.51 0.68
C ILE A 73 2.49 -11.15 -0.08
N PHE A 74 1.53 -11.69 0.64
CA PHE A 74 0.23 -12.10 0.09
C PHE A 74 -0.86 -11.12 0.53
N THR A 75 -1.61 -10.58 -0.43
CA THR A 75 -2.77 -9.73 -0.15
C THR A 75 -3.98 -10.60 0.17
N ALA A 76 -4.39 -10.61 1.44
CA ALA A 76 -5.44 -11.47 1.96
C ALA A 76 -6.38 -10.68 2.90
N PRO A 77 -7.71 -10.96 2.91
CA PRO A 77 -8.63 -10.25 3.79
C PRO A 77 -8.41 -10.56 5.28
N ASP A 78 -7.82 -11.71 5.57
CA ASP A 78 -7.51 -12.24 6.91
C ASP A 78 -6.05 -11.99 7.34
N GLY A 79 -5.30 -11.18 6.59
CA GLY A 79 -3.93 -10.77 6.93
C GLY A 79 -3.88 -9.66 7.98
N GLU A 80 -2.66 -9.28 8.39
CA GLU A 80 -2.42 -8.12 9.26
C GLU A 80 -2.91 -6.84 8.58
N VAL A 81 -3.66 -6.00 9.33
CA VAL A 81 -4.22 -4.77 8.77
C VAL A 81 -3.11 -3.77 8.43
N PHE A 82 -3.05 -3.38 7.17
CA PHE A 82 -2.07 -2.42 6.65
C PHE A 82 -2.26 -1.04 7.27
N ASN A 83 -1.17 -0.43 7.71
CA ASN A 83 -1.14 0.90 8.31
C ASN A 83 0.16 1.64 7.93
N GLN A 84 0.25 2.92 8.32
CA GLN A 84 1.41 3.76 7.98
C GLN A 84 2.73 3.21 8.56
N LYS A 85 2.70 2.67 9.77
CA LYS A 85 3.89 2.06 10.40
C LYS A 85 4.42 0.89 9.57
N MET A 86 3.52 0.06 9.06
CA MET A 86 3.90 -1.05 8.17
C MET A 86 4.43 -0.52 6.83
N ALA A 87 3.80 0.51 6.24
CA ALA A 87 4.29 1.16 5.03
C ALA A 87 5.72 1.70 5.21
N ASN A 88 5.98 2.39 6.33
CA ASN A 88 7.31 2.91 6.68
C ASN A 88 8.34 1.78 6.77
N SER A 89 8.00 0.66 7.43
CA SER A 89 8.91 -0.48 7.52
C SER A 89 9.21 -1.13 6.17
N LEU A 90 8.18 -1.30 5.34
CA LEU A 90 8.32 -1.90 4.01
C LEU A 90 9.06 -0.99 3.03
N SER A 91 8.98 0.34 3.19
CA SER A 91 9.69 1.30 2.32
C SER A 91 11.22 1.28 2.49
N LEU A 92 11.72 0.66 3.55
CA LEU A 92 13.16 0.48 3.82
C LEU A 92 13.74 -0.79 3.18
N LEU A 93 12.89 -1.67 2.65
CA LEU A 93 13.30 -2.91 2.00
C LEU A 93 13.74 -2.66 0.55
N GLU A 94 14.64 -3.50 0.06
CA GLU A 94 15.18 -3.37 -1.30
C GLU A 94 14.29 -4.06 -2.35
N ASN A 95 13.82 -5.27 -2.04
CA ASN A 95 13.07 -6.08 -3.00
C ASN A 95 11.88 -6.78 -2.33
N ILE A 96 10.68 -6.56 -2.86
CA ILE A 96 9.44 -7.13 -2.36
C ILE A 96 8.71 -7.84 -3.50
N ILE A 97 8.18 -9.04 -3.23
CA ILE A 97 7.19 -9.69 -4.08
C ILE A 97 5.82 -9.48 -3.45
N ILE A 98 4.82 -9.06 -4.23
CA ILE A 98 3.42 -9.01 -3.78
C ILE A 98 2.61 -10.00 -4.63
N LEU A 99 2.14 -11.08 -4.00
CA LEU A 99 1.25 -12.05 -4.60
C LEU A 99 -0.20 -11.56 -4.50
N CYS A 100 -0.83 -11.36 -5.67
CA CYS A 100 -2.24 -11.01 -5.77
C CYS A 100 -3.08 -12.29 -5.82
N GLY A 101 -3.89 -12.54 -4.78
CA GLY A 101 -4.84 -13.64 -4.77
C GLY A 101 -6.01 -13.41 -5.71
N HIS A 102 -6.65 -14.50 -6.13
CA HIS A 102 -7.86 -14.48 -6.95
C HIS A 102 -8.77 -15.67 -6.61
N TYR A 103 -9.95 -15.75 -7.21
CA TYR A 103 -10.92 -16.83 -7.01
C TYR A 103 -11.42 -16.92 -5.55
N LYS A 104 -11.64 -18.16 -5.04
CA LYS A 104 -12.00 -18.38 -3.63
C LYS A 104 -10.80 -18.22 -2.69
N GLY A 105 -9.60 -18.30 -3.21
CA GLY A 105 -8.35 -18.20 -2.47
C GLY A 105 -7.20 -18.88 -3.21
N ILE A 106 -6.14 -19.12 -2.46
CA ILE A 106 -4.92 -19.80 -2.95
C ILE A 106 -4.72 -21.12 -2.21
N ASP A 107 -3.99 -22.06 -2.82
CA ASP A 107 -3.58 -23.28 -2.14
C ASP A 107 -2.85 -22.94 -0.84
N TYR A 108 -3.28 -23.52 0.28
CA TYR A 108 -2.79 -23.11 1.61
C TYR A 108 -1.29 -23.35 1.79
N ARG A 109 -0.70 -24.30 1.08
CA ARG A 109 0.75 -24.57 1.07
C ARG A 109 1.55 -23.37 0.56
N ILE A 110 0.96 -22.49 -0.27
CA ILE A 110 1.59 -21.24 -0.68
C ILE A 110 1.78 -20.36 0.55
N ARG A 111 0.73 -20.22 1.38
CA ARG A 111 0.80 -19.42 2.62
C ARG A 111 1.84 -19.98 3.60
N GLU A 112 1.88 -21.30 3.76
CA GLU A 112 2.78 -21.97 4.73
C GLU A 112 4.26 -21.94 4.32
N HIS A 113 4.56 -21.99 3.02
CA HIS A 113 5.94 -22.24 2.57
C HIS A 113 6.56 -21.13 1.74
N LEU A 114 5.77 -20.27 1.12
CA LEU A 114 6.27 -19.27 0.17
C LEU A 114 6.07 -17.82 0.65
N ILE A 115 5.06 -17.58 1.49
CA ILE A 115 4.70 -16.25 1.98
C ILE A 115 5.44 -15.94 3.29
N THR A 116 5.97 -14.72 3.41
CA THR A 116 6.60 -14.22 4.64
C THR A 116 5.68 -13.30 5.42
N LYS A 117 4.75 -12.63 4.73
CA LYS A 117 3.80 -11.69 5.34
C LYS A 117 2.46 -11.70 4.61
N GLU A 118 1.37 -11.69 5.38
CA GLU A 118 0.01 -11.57 4.86
C GLU A 118 -0.58 -10.23 5.27
N ILE A 119 -1.09 -9.46 4.30
CA ILE A 119 -1.55 -8.09 4.52
C ILE A 119 -2.99 -7.94 4.03
N SER A 120 -3.83 -7.38 4.91
CA SER A 120 -5.18 -6.91 4.61
C SER A 120 -5.22 -5.39 4.49
N VAL A 121 -5.99 -4.87 3.54
CA VAL A 121 -6.26 -3.43 3.42
C VAL A 121 -7.54 -3.00 4.13
N GLY A 122 -8.17 -3.90 4.89
CA GLY A 122 -9.37 -3.64 5.69
C GLY A 122 -10.31 -4.85 5.75
N ASP A 123 -11.29 -4.79 6.65
CA ASP A 123 -12.24 -5.86 6.94
C ASP A 123 -13.35 -5.93 5.88
N TYR A 124 -12.98 -6.17 4.65
CA TYR A 124 -13.89 -6.38 3.52
C TYR A 124 -13.24 -7.28 2.45
N VAL A 125 -14.07 -7.91 1.63
CA VAL A 125 -13.63 -8.82 0.58
C VAL A 125 -13.68 -8.13 -0.78
N LEU A 126 -12.58 -8.22 -1.53
CA LEU A 126 -12.47 -7.75 -2.91
C LEU A 126 -12.46 -8.94 -3.89
N THR A 127 -12.65 -8.66 -5.17
CA THR A 127 -12.65 -9.68 -6.23
C THR A 127 -11.27 -10.25 -6.55
N GLY A 128 -10.19 -9.58 -6.11
CA GLY A 128 -8.81 -10.00 -6.31
C GLY A 128 -7.84 -9.14 -5.53
N GLY A 129 -6.60 -9.58 -5.43
CA GLY A 129 -5.52 -8.95 -4.67
C GLY A 129 -4.82 -7.80 -5.38
N GLU A 130 -5.15 -7.51 -6.64
CA GLU A 130 -4.47 -6.49 -7.42
C GLU A 130 -4.69 -5.08 -6.90
N MET A 131 -5.93 -4.75 -6.47
CA MET A 131 -6.22 -3.44 -5.89
C MET A 131 -5.50 -3.24 -4.54
N PRO A 132 -5.55 -4.18 -3.59
CA PRO A 132 -4.71 -4.13 -2.40
C PRO A 132 -3.23 -3.98 -2.71
N ALA A 133 -2.69 -4.73 -3.67
CA ALA A 133 -1.29 -4.61 -4.08
C ALA A 133 -0.96 -3.19 -4.59
N ALA A 134 -1.85 -2.57 -5.37
CA ALA A 134 -1.67 -1.19 -5.83
C ALA A 134 -1.67 -0.19 -4.67
N ILE A 135 -2.58 -0.34 -3.69
CA ILE A 135 -2.65 0.51 -2.48
C ILE A 135 -1.34 0.40 -1.67
N ILE A 136 -0.89 -0.82 -1.40
CA ILE A 136 0.34 -1.09 -0.66
C ILE A 136 1.55 -0.50 -1.41
N THR A 137 1.63 -0.71 -2.72
CA THR A 137 2.71 -0.20 -3.56
C THR A 137 2.76 1.33 -3.56
N ASP A 138 1.60 2.02 -3.69
CA ASP A 138 1.54 3.47 -3.64
C ASP A 138 2.00 4.01 -2.29
N ALA A 139 1.51 3.42 -1.19
CA ALA A 139 1.88 3.82 0.17
C ALA A 139 3.37 3.63 0.47
N ILE A 140 4.02 2.61 -0.10
CA ILE A 140 5.46 2.34 0.05
C ILE A 140 6.27 3.30 -0.82
N VAL A 141 5.96 3.40 -2.11
CA VAL A 141 6.77 4.15 -3.09
C VAL A 141 6.80 5.64 -2.77
N ARG A 142 5.68 6.22 -2.27
CA ARG A 142 5.65 7.63 -1.90
C ARG A 142 6.61 7.99 -0.74
N LEU A 143 7.05 7.01 0.05
CA LEU A 143 7.99 7.18 1.16
C LEU A 143 9.47 7.09 0.72
N ILE A 144 9.74 6.66 -0.50
CA ILE A 144 11.09 6.60 -1.04
C ILE A 144 11.61 8.04 -1.23
N PRO A 145 12.81 8.38 -0.70
CA PRO A 145 13.38 9.72 -0.87
C PRO A 145 13.41 10.16 -2.35
N GLY A 146 12.94 11.38 -2.61
CA GLY A 146 12.85 11.93 -3.96
C GLY A 146 11.63 11.49 -4.79
N ALA A 147 10.78 10.58 -4.31
CA ALA A 147 9.55 10.17 -4.99
C ALA A 147 8.52 11.32 -5.01
N ILE A 148 8.32 11.98 -3.88
CA ILE A 148 7.52 13.20 -3.74
C ILE A 148 8.45 14.41 -3.88
N GLY A 149 7.95 15.51 -4.47
CA GLY A 149 8.76 16.69 -4.74
C GLY A 149 9.13 17.51 -3.49
N ASP A 150 8.40 17.35 -2.39
CA ASP A 150 8.68 17.98 -1.10
C ASP A 150 8.73 16.87 -0.03
N GLU A 151 9.94 16.57 0.42
CA GLU A 151 10.18 15.52 1.43
C GLU A 151 9.55 15.86 2.79
N GLN A 152 9.43 17.16 3.12
CA GLN A 152 8.76 17.59 4.35
C GLN A 152 7.26 17.30 4.32
N SER A 153 6.64 17.28 3.15
CA SER A 153 5.23 16.94 3.01
C SER A 153 4.93 15.52 3.48
N ALA A 154 5.80 14.55 3.17
CA ALA A 154 5.63 13.17 3.62
C ALA A 154 5.77 13.00 5.14
N LEU A 155 6.60 13.83 5.78
CA LEU A 155 6.82 13.79 7.24
C LEU A 155 5.67 14.42 8.04
N THR A 156 4.87 15.28 7.42
CA THR A 156 3.74 15.98 8.06
C THR A 156 2.38 15.37 7.75
N ASP A 157 2.35 14.30 6.95
CA ASP A 157 1.13 13.57 6.64
C ASP A 157 0.53 12.89 7.90
N SER A 158 -0.76 12.61 7.85
CA SER A 158 -1.47 11.86 8.89
C SER A 158 -0.77 10.53 9.21
N PHE A 159 -0.78 10.13 10.47
CA PHE A 159 -0.25 8.88 11.01
C PHE A 159 1.28 8.78 11.15
N GLN A 160 2.05 9.81 10.80
CA GLN A 160 3.51 9.76 11.02
C GLN A 160 3.87 9.83 12.51
N ASP A 161 3.21 10.72 13.26
CA ASP A 161 3.39 10.90 14.71
C ASP A 161 2.14 10.46 15.52
N ASN A 162 1.40 9.46 15.03
CA ASN A 162 0.11 9.05 15.59
C ASN A 162 -0.94 10.17 15.63
N LEU A 163 -0.78 11.23 14.85
CA LEU A 163 -1.74 12.31 14.73
C LEU A 163 -2.35 12.36 13.33
N LEU A 164 -3.56 12.89 13.26
CA LEU A 164 -4.15 13.30 12.00
C LEU A 164 -3.63 14.69 11.62
N GLU A 165 -3.44 14.90 10.32
CA GLU A 165 -3.06 16.19 9.75
C GLU A 165 -4.03 17.30 10.19
N PRO A 166 -3.51 18.51 10.54
CA PRO A 166 -4.35 19.67 10.86
C PRO A 166 -5.15 20.14 9.63
N PRO A 167 -6.19 20.98 9.82
CA PRO A 167 -6.92 21.57 8.69
C PRO A 167 -6.01 22.41 7.81
N ILE A 168 -6.08 22.19 6.49
CA ILE A 168 -5.33 22.90 5.47
C ILE A 168 -6.27 23.84 4.74
N TYR A 169 -5.80 25.06 4.47
CA TYR A 169 -6.54 26.08 3.75
C TYR A 169 -5.73 26.60 2.55
N THR A 170 -6.44 26.99 1.49
CA THR A 170 -5.86 27.59 0.29
C THR A 170 -6.56 28.91 -0.04
N ARG A 171 -6.07 29.61 -1.03
CA ARG A 171 -6.67 30.85 -1.55
C ARG A 171 -8.02 30.60 -2.22
N PRO A 172 -8.98 31.54 -2.13
CA PRO A 172 -8.90 32.86 -1.47
C PRO A 172 -9.07 32.77 0.06
N ALA A 173 -8.63 33.82 0.80
CA ALA A 173 -8.76 33.87 2.26
C ALA A 173 -10.21 33.91 2.76
N VAL A 174 -11.12 34.43 1.94
CA VAL A 174 -12.58 34.44 2.19
C VAL A 174 -13.30 33.90 0.97
N TYR A 175 -14.18 32.94 1.15
CA TYR A 175 -15.01 32.36 0.10
C TYR A 175 -16.44 32.11 0.63
N ASN A 176 -17.44 32.75 0.04
CA ASN A 176 -18.84 32.65 0.48
C ASN A 176 -19.09 32.96 1.97
N GLY A 177 -18.29 33.86 2.56
CA GLY A 177 -18.35 34.18 3.99
C GLY A 177 -17.59 33.17 4.89
N TRP A 178 -16.97 32.16 4.33
CA TRP A 178 -16.09 31.22 5.06
C TRP A 178 -14.66 31.76 5.03
N GLU A 179 -14.08 31.93 6.21
CA GLU A 179 -12.79 32.59 6.38
C GLU A 179 -11.69 31.58 6.75
N VAL A 180 -10.50 31.82 6.26
CA VAL A 180 -9.28 31.16 6.74
C VAL A 180 -8.96 31.68 8.14
N PRO A 181 -8.61 30.83 9.12
CA PRO A 181 -8.21 31.26 10.45
C PRO A 181 -7.15 32.38 10.41
N PRO A 182 -7.37 33.52 11.11
CA PRO A 182 -6.47 34.68 11.03
C PRO A 182 -5.02 34.34 11.41
N ILE A 183 -4.81 33.39 12.29
CA ILE A 183 -3.46 32.97 12.69
C ILE A 183 -2.63 32.47 11.52
N LEU A 184 -3.24 31.78 10.54
CA LEU A 184 -2.56 31.29 9.33
C LEU A 184 -2.15 32.42 8.37
N LEU A 185 -2.76 33.61 8.53
CA LEU A 185 -2.45 34.82 7.73
C LEU A 185 -1.46 35.73 8.46
N SER A 186 -1.09 35.43 9.70
CA SER A 186 -0.29 36.30 10.57
C SER A 186 1.19 36.44 10.18
N GLY A 187 1.74 35.43 9.49
CA GLY A 187 3.16 35.32 9.20
C GLY A 187 4.04 34.91 10.41
N HIS A 188 3.45 34.66 11.59
CA HIS A 188 4.17 34.22 12.80
C HIS A 188 4.33 32.71 12.84
N GLN A 189 5.40 32.19 12.23
CA GLN A 189 5.60 30.75 12.03
C GLN A 189 5.42 29.93 13.32
N ALA A 190 6.05 30.33 14.43
CA ALA A 190 5.94 29.59 15.70
C ALA A 190 4.49 29.45 16.19
N LYS A 191 3.68 30.52 16.08
CA LYS A 191 2.26 30.48 16.47
C LYS A 191 1.41 29.69 15.48
N ILE A 192 1.79 29.68 14.21
CA ILE A 192 1.13 28.84 13.19
C ILE A 192 1.38 27.36 13.49
N ASP A 193 2.61 27.01 13.85
CA ASP A 193 2.98 25.62 14.16
C ASP A 193 2.32 25.13 15.45
N GLU A 194 2.24 25.98 16.48
CA GLU A 194 1.49 25.71 17.71
C GLU A 194 0.00 25.47 17.41
N TRP A 195 -0.64 26.34 16.66
CA TRP A 195 -2.03 26.20 16.24
C TRP A 195 -2.25 24.90 15.43
N ARG A 196 -1.36 24.59 14.49
CA ARG A 196 -1.44 23.34 13.72
C ARG A 196 -1.38 22.11 14.62
N HIS A 197 -0.47 22.10 15.59
CA HIS A 197 -0.34 21.00 16.53
C HIS A 197 -1.60 20.85 17.40
N GLU A 198 -2.15 21.93 17.93
CA GLU A 198 -3.41 21.93 18.69
C GLU A 198 -4.57 21.38 17.83
N GLN A 199 -4.69 21.84 16.58
CA GLN A 199 -5.72 21.36 15.67
C GLN A 199 -5.55 19.87 15.29
N ALA A 200 -4.32 19.40 15.14
CA ALA A 200 -4.02 17.98 14.92
C ALA A 200 -4.47 17.13 16.11
N LEU A 201 -4.12 17.53 17.35
CA LEU A 201 -4.54 16.85 18.59
C LEU A 201 -6.07 16.82 18.74
N GLU A 202 -6.74 17.97 18.58
CA GLU A 202 -8.20 18.07 18.69
C GLU A 202 -8.90 17.18 17.65
N ARG A 203 -8.40 17.21 16.42
CA ARG A 203 -8.93 16.42 15.31
C ARG A 203 -8.73 14.92 15.52
N THR A 204 -7.55 14.53 16.03
CA THR A 204 -7.23 13.14 16.36
C THR A 204 -8.11 12.63 17.48
N ALA A 205 -8.22 13.38 18.58
CA ALA A 205 -9.08 13.01 19.71
C ALA A 205 -10.56 12.81 19.31
N ARG A 206 -11.03 13.59 18.35
CA ARG A 206 -12.41 13.49 17.87
C ARG A 206 -12.65 12.34 16.88
N LEU A 207 -11.74 12.13 15.94
CA LEU A 207 -11.95 11.23 14.79
C LEU A 207 -11.26 9.88 14.95
N ARG A 208 -10.15 9.84 15.62
CA ARG A 208 -9.30 8.66 15.81
C ARG A 208 -8.65 8.67 17.20
N PRO A 209 -9.49 8.62 18.28
CA PRO A 209 -8.99 8.60 19.66
C PRO A 209 -8.04 7.41 19.92
N ASP A 210 -8.22 6.32 19.19
CA ASP A 210 -7.38 5.12 19.23
C ASP A 210 -5.89 5.37 18.85
N LEU A 211 -5.55 6.50 18.27
CA LEU A 211 -4.16 6.87 17.96
C LEU A 211 -3.44 7.57 19.12
N LEU A 212 -4.19 8.00 20.15
CA LEU A 212 -3.66 8.72 21.32
C LEU A 212 -3.41 7.79 22.52
N ASP A 213 -3.88 6.54 22.46
CA ASP A 213 -3.67 5.50 23.46
C ASP A 213 -2.32 4.80 23.21
#